data_d11f3c1e350c69297d23c48704af0b70
#
_entry.id   d11f3c1e350c69297d23c48704af0b70
#
_cell.length_a   1.000
_cell.length_b   1.000
_cell.length_c   1.000
_cell.angle_alpha   90.00
_cell.angle_beta   90.00
_cell.angle_gamma   90.00
#
_symmetry.space_group_name_H-M   'P 1'
#
loop_
_entity.id
_entity.type
_entity.pdbx_description
1 polymer ?
#
loop_
_entity_poly.entity_id
_entity_poly.type
_entity_poly.pdbx_seq_one_letter_code
_entity_poly.pdbx_strand_id
1 'polypeptide(L)'
;MKKNYLIWISAILMMAIGISGCSSDDSDDNNNDKKGGSYIITSQPSMVGITYAILAGEFYPDNIPSAYGSTPTKTISLGIEVSMTDVFKDDEVYTAYSRGIEGNHMEVTVHGLSPNTDYYYRAFIDVGTIKLYGEKKTFKTSAIQVAYDAEEASDISFTGASIKASFNNATLPMSFEDLNNISYGVAYSTEKDIFSRTQSILNNPEYMGLFIKPLGYSGSDETVVIDGLKPGQTYYYCIFVAIGTQQVCQFGPIKSFTTKAIDPSQLVTLDATDISYFSATLKATTTLPSLIASLYPEARNVSYGISYAPEAAYSGNSYLPDEIFPNLATNVTFRDGTITAQLSDLEAGTKYIFRPYVRFSSFDIVGDVKSFSTSSLEGGLMIDAIDAKFISADVTGHTQLPNSITGLSYVFNYDIINSSHPWPNEVVMTVDGDRLTAVARSLNPGHSYECWITANINGRTVATSEKKTFKAQNPSDYIYLDDATDITSTSAVINCKLDPYAFEGQTFAYIYYGKNKNDLTQLATATADGDHFSIKLTNLLPNTTYYYQGSSLCILSFGYGDWFYSGIKSFKTLPE
;
A
#
# COMPACT_ATOMS: atom_id res chain seq x y z
N MET A 1 -0.09 -15.38 24.20
CA MET A 1 -0.48 -14.83 25.51
C MET A 1 -0.49 -13.31 25.39
N LYS A 2 -1.68 -12.73 25.28
CA LYS A 2 -1.85 -11.27 25.18
C LYS A 2 -1.87 -10.69 26.59
N LYS A 3 -0.96 -9.77 26.90
CA LYS A 3 -1.06 -8.91 28.09
C LYS A 3 -1.52 -7.54 27.62
N ASN A 4 -2.72 -7.17 28.03
CA ASN A 4 -3.28 -5.84 27.86
C ASN A 4 -2.57 -4.87 28.83
N TYR A 5 -1.93 -3.84 28.27
CA TYR A 5 -1.55 -2.66 29.03
C TYR A 5 -2.59 -1.57 28.77
N LEU A 6 -3.27 -1.17 29.83
CA LEU A 6 -4.16 -0.01 29.81
C LEU A 6 -3.28 1.24 29.77
N ILE A 7 -3.38 2.00 28.71
CA ILE A 7 -2.73 3.31 28.57
C ILE A 7 -3.77 4.36 28.99
N TRP A 8 -3.44 5.13 30.02
CA TRP A 8 -4.16 6.34 30.38
C TRP A 8 -3.51 7.52 29.65
N ILE A 9 -4.22 8.06 28.66
CA ILE A 9 -3.89 9.32 28.01
C ILE A 9 -4.79 10.37 28.63
N SER A 10 -4.20 11.36 29.33
CA SER A 10 -4.87 12.60 29.66
C SER A 10 -4.12 13.76 29.04
N ALA A 11 -4.62 14.22 27.89
CA ALA A 11 -4.21 15.47 27.29
C ALA A 11 -5.01 16.59 27.92
N ILE A 12 -4.34 17.57 28.52
CA ILE A 12 -4.96 18.84 28.92
C ILE A 12 -4.26 19.97 28.19
N LEU A 13 -4.99 20.53 27.22
CA LEU A 13 -4.71 21.82 26.61
C LEU A 13 -5.53 22.87 27.37
N MET A 14 -4.91 23.82 28.06
CA MET A 14 -5.59 25.00 28.55
C MET A 14 -4.91 26.27 28.07
N MET A 15 -5.59 26.98 27.19
CA MET A 15 -5.37 28.40 26.91
C MET A 15 -5.90 29.24 28.06
N ALA A 16 -5.05 30.12 28.58
CA ALA A 16 -5.46 31.19 29.49
C ALA A 16 -6.03 32.38 28.71
N ILE A 17 -7.28 32.70 28.96
CA ILE A 17 -7.84 34.05 28.64
C ILE A 17 -8.33 34.61 29.97
N GLY A 18 -7.69 35.71 30.39
CA GLY A 18 -8.10 36.44 31.55
C GLY A 18 -9.31 37.32 31.26
N ILE A 19 -10.28 37.30 32.16
CA ILE A 19 -11.25 38.38 32.32
C ILE A 19 -11.48 38.57 33.83
N SER A 20 -11.23 39.78 34.29
CA SER A 20 -11.58 40.30 35.60
C SER A 20 -13.08 40.54 35.72
N GLY A 21 -13.65 40.24 36.85
CA GLY A 21 -15.03 40.63 37.15
C GLY A 21 -15.52 40.16 38.50
N CYS A 22 -15.84 41.09 39.33
CA CYS A 22 -16.24 41.10 40.74
C CYS A 22 -17.43 40.20 41.12
N SER A 23 -17.35 39.75 42.34
CA SER A 23 -18.35 39.65 43.42
C SER A 23 -19.73 39.10 43.13
N SER A 24 -20.09 38.04 43.81
CA SER A 24 -21.23 38.03 44.73
C SER A 24 -21.19 36.79 45.61
N ASP A 25 -21.39 36.99 46.89
CA ASP A 25 -21.63 36.02 47.92
C ASP A 25 -22.72 35.04 47.52
N ASP A 26 -22.45 33.75 47.76
CA ASP A 26 -23.47 32.90 48.33
C ASP A 26 -22.77 31.81 49.19
N SER A 27 -23.05 31.95 50.46
CA SER A 27 -22.68 31.12 51.59
C SER A 27 -23.44 29.82 51.55
N ASP A 28 -22.70 28.70 51.49
CA ASP A 28 -23.10 27.46 52.14
C ASP A 28 -21.85 26.83 52.83
N ASP A 29 -21.50 27.53 53.88
CA ASP A 29 -20.53 27.08 54.86
C ASP A 29 -21.22 26.11 55.85
N ASN A 30 -21.10 24.82 55.57
CA ASN A 30 -21.20 23.81 56.60
C ASN A 30 -19.78 23.49 57.12
N ASN A 31 -19.12 24.52 57.58
CA ASN A 31 -17.84 24.41 58.28
C ASN A 31 -18.10 24.04 59.76
N ASN A 32 -18.10 22.76 60.03
CA ASN A 32 -18.07 22.24 61.41
C ASN A 32 -16.61 22.01 61.85
N ASP A 33 -15.78 23.06 61.74
CA ASP A 33 -14.45 23.10 62.33
C ASP A 33 -14.57 23.33 63.86
N LYS A 34 -14.94 22.28 64.57
CA LYS A 34 -14.67 22.22 65.99
C LYS A 34 -13.19 21.95 66.20
N LYS A 35 -12.44 22.93 66.72
CA LYS A 35 -11.15 22.75 67.41
C LYS A 35 -11.28 21.71 68.54
N GLY A 36 -11.31 20.44 68.18
CA GLY A 36 -10.99 19.32 69.08
C GLY A 36 -9.62 18.83 68.65
N GLY A 37 -8.77 18.39 69.55
CA GLY A 37 -7.38 18.01 69.30
C GLY A 37 -7.21 17.24 67.98
N SER A 38 -6.27 17.60 67.17
CA SER A 38 -6.03 17.03 65.83
C SER A 38 -5.80 15.53 65.98
N TYR A 39 -6.65 14.72 65.32
CA TYR A 39 -6.47 13.26 65.29
C TYR A 39 -5.50 12.82 64.19
N ILE A 40 -5.24 13.71 63.24
CA ILE A 40 -4.25 13.53 62.18
C ILE A 40 -3.56 14.86 61.93
N ILE A 41 -2.25 14.87 61.87
CA ILE A 41 -1.42 16.03 61.56
C ILE A 41 -0.63 15.72 60.31
N THR A 42 -0.70 16.60 59.32
CA THR A 42 0.20 16.55 58.17
C THR A 42 1.56 17.12 58.58
N SER A 43 2.60 16.31 58.57
CA SER A 43 3.96 16.73 58.93
C SER A 43 4.68 17.30 57.70
N GLN A 44 5.86 17.90 57.90
CA GLN A 44 6.73 18.29 56.76
C GLN A 44 7.24 17.02 56.06
N PRO A 45 7.55 17.09 54.76
CA PRO A 45 8.17 15.98 54.04
C PRO A 45 9.49 15.58 54.73
N SER A 46 9.74 14.29 54.91
CA SER A 46 11.03 13.80 55.38
C SER A 46 12.11 13.91 54.30
N MET A 47 11.68 13.76 53.06
CA MET A 47 12.55 13.87 51.90
C MET A 47 11.74 14.27 50.63
N VAL A 48 12.34 15.09 49.79
CA VAL A 48 11.77 15.45 48.49
C VAL A 48 12.85 15.22 47.44
N GLY A 49 12.60 14.27 46.55
CA GLY A 49 13.45 13.95 45.39
C GLY A 49 13.00 14.66 44.14
N ILE A 50 13.43 14.14 43.01
CA ILE A 50 13.09 14.68 41.67
C ILE A 50 11.72 14.15 41.23
N THR A 51 11.46 12.85 41.44
CA THR A 51 10.23 12.19 40.99
C THR A 51 9.47 11.49 42.13
N TYR A 52 9.89 11.70 43.35
CA TYR A 52 9.27 11.12 44.53
C TYR A 52 9.34 12.08 45.73
N ALA A 53 8.55 11.79 46.74
CA ALA A 53 8.64 12.42 48.04
C ALA A 53 8.30 11.40 49.14
N ILE A 54 8.99 11.51 50.28
CA ILE A 54 8.61 10.81 51.50
C ILE A 54 7.85 11.82 52.34
N LEU A 55 6.55 11.59 52.45
CA LEU A 55 5.61 12.47 53.14
C LEU A 55 5.24 11.84 54.49
N ALA A 56 5.14 12.67 55.49
CA ALA A 56 4.93 12.22 56.86
C ALA A 56 3.63 12.78 57.44
N GLY A 57 3.12 12.09 58.45
CA GLY A 57 2.00 12.52 59.26
C GLY A 57 2.02 11.90 60.65
N GLU A 58 1.31 12.49 61.58
CA GLU A 58 1.13 11.97 62.93
C GLU A 58 -0.33 11.61 63.13
N PHE A 59 -0.57 10.47 63.75
CA PHE A 59 -1.88 9.91 64.03
C PHE A 59 -2.11 9.71 65.53
N TYR A 60 -3.22 10.27 66.03
CA TYR A 60 -3.60 10.20 67.44
C TYR A 60 -4.96 9.52 67.58
N PRO A 61 -5.01 8.17 67.73
CA PRO A 61 -6.26 7.41 67.74
C PRO A 61 -7.18 7.79 68.88
N ASP A 62 -6.60 8.11 70.07
CA ASP A 62 -7.35 8.46 71.25
C ASP A 62 -8.12 9.78 71.12
N ASN A 63 -7.77 10.62 70.18
CA ASN A 63 -8.43 11.90 69.91
C ASN A 63 -9.61 11.76 68.96
N ILE A 64 -9.86 10.59 68.36
CA ILE A 64 -10.97 10.37 67.45
C ILE A 64 -12.29 10.36 68.23
N PRO A 65 -13.25 11.25 67.93
CA PRO A 65 -14.52 11.27 68.62
C PRO A 65 -15.28 9.93 68.45
N SER A 66 -15.86 9.44 69.56
CA SER A 66 -16.65 8.20 69.54
C SER A 66 -17.83 8.18 68.58
N ALA A 67 -18.24 9.36 68.12
CA ALA A 67 -19.28 9.52 67.08
C ALA A 67 -18.89 8.93 65.72
N TYR A 68 -17.60 8.72 65.45
CA TYR A 68 -17.08 8.17 64.16
C TYR A 68 -16.84 6.65 64.20
N GLY A 69 -17.20 5.97 65.30
CA GLY A 69 -17.27 4.51 65.36
C GLY A 69 -16.42 3.87 66.42
N SER A 70 -17.07 3.43 67.46
CA SER A 70 -16.54 2.55 68.49
C SER A 70 -16.85 1.07 68.24
N THR A 71 -16.64 0.59 67.05
CA THR A 71 -16.76 -0.86 66.76
C THR A 71 -15.37 -1.43 66.48
N PRO A 72 -14.94 -2.48 67.18
CA PRO A 72 -13.60 -3.08 67.10
C PRO A 72 -13.28 -3.78 65.76
N THR A 73 -14.10 -3.64 64.74
CA THR A 73 -14.02 -4.43 63.52
C THR A 73 -13.83 -3.59 62.25
N LYS A 74 -13.70 -2.26 62.32
CA LYS A 74 -13.40 -1.44 61.13
C LYS A 74 -11.90 -1.26 60.99
N THR A 75 -11.38 -1.69 59.86
CA THR A 75 -9.99 -1.44 59.42
C THR A 75 -9.82 0.07 59.20
N ILE A 76 -9.05 0.72 60.05
CA ILE A 76 -8.63 2.11 59.84
C ILE A 76 -7.49 2.08 58.81
N SER A 77 -7.60 2.87 57.78
CA SER A 77 -6.54 3.08 56.80
C SER A 77 -5.99 4.50 56.92
N LEU A 78 -4.68 4.61 56.95
CA LEU A 78 -3.96 5.88 57.03
C LEU A 78 -3.23 6.11 55.72
N GLY A 79 -3.11 7.38 55.29
CA GLY A 79 -2.40 7.70 54.07
C GLY A 79 -2.19 9.19 53.86
N ILE A 80 -1.67 9.47 52.72
CA ILE A 80 -1.43 10.83 52.23
C ILE A 80 -2.13 11.00 50.85
N GLU A 81 -2.82 12.10 50.71
CA GLU A 81 -3.32 12.56 49.41
C GLU A 81 -2.40 13.67 48.89
N VAL A 82 -2.07 13.59 47.59
CA VAL A 82 -1.22 14.55 46.89
C VAL A 82 -1.93 15.05 45.63
N SER A 83 -1.88 16.34 45.39
CA SER A 83 -2.51 16.98 44.20
C SER A 83 -1.61 18.09 43.65
N MET A 84 -1.72 18.37 42.37
CA MET A 84 -1.08 19.53 41.73
C MET A 84 -1.85 20.83 42.02
N THR A 85 -3.06 20.75 42.52
CA THR A 85 -3.91 21.91 42.85
C THR A 85 -4.28 21.89 44.31
N ASP A 86 -4.63 23.03 44.88
CA ASP A 86 -5.07 23.13 46.27
C ASP A 86 -6.48 22.58 46.51
N VAL A 87 -7.19 22.25 45.43
CA VAL A 87 -8.50 21.59 45.44
C VAL A 87 -8.30 20.11 45.14
N PHE A 88 -8.45 19.29 46.15
CA PHE A 88 -8.29 17.81 46.05
C PHE A 88 -9.53 17.18 45.41
N LYS A 89 -9.63 17.26 44.07
CA LYS A 89 -10.72 16.60 43.32
C LYS A 89 -10.38 15.13 43.13
N ASP A 90 -11.38 14.25 43.26
CA ASP A 90 -11.22 12.80 43.29
C ASP A 90 -10.48 12.21 42.07
N ASP A 91 -10.59 12.84 40.91
CA ASP A 91 -9.95 12.44 39.63
C ASP A 91 -8.53 13.01 39.44
N GLU A 92 -8.10 13.96 40.30
CA GLU A 92 -6.82 14.64 40.20
C GLU A 92 -5.90 14.35 41.43
N VAL A 93 -6.34 13.47 42.34
CA VAL A 93 -5.67 13.17 43.61
C VAL A 93 -4.96 11.82 43.55
N TYR A 94 -3.67 11.83 43.82
CA TYR A 94 -2.92 10.61 44.07
C TYR A 94 -3.04 10.23 45.56
N THR A 95 -3.62 9.08 45.86
CA THR A 95 -3.78 8.57 47.21
C THR A 95 -2.77 7.46 47.50
N ALA A 96 -1.92 7.65 48.47
CA ALA A 96 -0.96 6.66 48.94
C ALA A 96 -1.27 6.24 50.39
N TYR A 97 -1.41 4.95 50.62
CA TYR A 97 -1.72 4.37 51.91
C TYR A 97 -0.46 4.00 52.67
N SER A 98 -0.45 4.28 53.99
CA SER A 98 0.64 3.86 54.86
C SER A 98 0.61 2.34 55.07
N ARG A 99 1.79 1.72 55.06
CA ARG A 99 1.96 0.28 55.32
C ARG A 99 2.13 -0.04 56.81
N GLY A 100 2.22 0.98 57.67
CA GLY A 100 2.38 0.85 59.09
C GLY A 100 2.59 2.19 59.78
N ILE A 101 2.53 2.19 61.07
CA ILE A 101 2.80 3.32 61.98
C ILE A 101 3.88 2.91 62.98
N GLU A 102 4.81 3.82 63.22
CA GLU A 102 5.79 3.67 64.28
C GLU A 102 5.48 4.69 65.38
N GLY A 103 4.95 4.19 66.52
CA GLY A 103 4.34 5.08 67.52
C GLY A 103 3.11 5.79 66.96
N ASN A 104 3.15 7.12 66.92
CA ASN A 104 2.12 7.97 66.27
C ASN A 104 2.53 8.45 64.88
N HIS A 105 3.71 8.11 64.41
CA HIS A 105 4.27 8.60 63.16
C HIS A 105 3.98 7.65 62.00
N MET A 106 3.59 8.21 60.84
CA MET A 106 3.47 7.51 59.59
C MET A 106 4.31 8.16 58.49
N GLU A 107 4.89 7.37 57.65
CA GLU A 107 5.54 7.81 56.42
C GLU A 107 4.97 7.09 55.20
N VAL A 108 4.89 7.80 54.11
CA VAL A 108 4.41 7.28 52.82
C VAL A 108 5.32 7.78 51.72
N THR A 109 5.89 6.89 50.96
CA THR A 109 6.64 7.27 49.76
C THR A 109 5.69 7.41 48.58
N VAL A 110 5.69 8.56 47.96
CA VAL A 110 4.91 8.89 46.74
C VAL A 110 5.88 8.94 45.60
N HIS A 111 5.63 8.12 44.58
CA HIS A 111 6.46 8.06 43.36
C HIS A 111 5.71 8.63 42.16
N GLY A 112 6.43 8.84 41.01
CA GLY A 112 5.86 9.28 39.75
C GLY A 112 5.49 10.75 39.72
N LEU A 113 6.08 11.56 40.59
CA LEU A 113 5.93 13.00 40.62
C LEU A 113 6.69 13.64 39.44
N SER A 114 6.19 14.78 38.96
CA SER A 114 6.87 15.58 37.94
C SER A 114 7.99 16.40 38.58
N PRO A 115 9.18 16.51 37.97
CA PRO A 115 10.27 17.36 38.42
C PRO A 115 9.91 18.84 38.49
N ASN A 116 10.57 19.58 39.38
CA ASN A 116 10.43 21.03 39.57
C ASN A 116 8.96 21.50 39.68
N THR A 117 8.09 20.65 40.24
CA THR A 117 6.64 20.86 40.32
C THR A 117 6.19 21.06 41.75
N ASP A 118 5.33 22.05 41.93
CA ASP A 118 4.71 22.32 43.24
C ASP A 118 3.53 21.38 43.44
N TYR A 119 3.47 20.74 44.63
CA TYR A 119 2.44 19.82 45.04
C TYR A 119 1.82 20.26 46.34
N TYR A 120 0.52 20.05 46.48
CA TYR A 120 -0.24 20.11 47.71
C TYR A 120 -0.41 18.71 48.25
N TYR A 121 -0.36 18.54 49.59
CA TYR A 121 -0.61 17.23 50.21
C TYR A 121 -1.27 17.39 51.57
N ARG A 122 -1.95 16.35 51.97
CA ARG A 122 -2.58 16.25 53.29
C ARG A 122 -2.60 14.80 53.76
N ALA A 123 -2.38 14.60 55.04
CA ALA A 123 -2.55 13.30 55.69
C ALA A 123 -4.04 13.02 55.88
N PHE A 124 -4.45 11.75 55.83
CA PHE A 124 -5.84 11.35 56.08
C PHE A 124 -5.95 10.07 56.92
N ILE A 125 -7.08 9.97 57.63
CA ILE A 125 -7.61 8.75 58.24
C ILE A 125 -8.89 8.36 57.53
N ASP A 126 -8.94 7.14 57.01
CA ASP A 126 -10.16 6.56 56.45
C ASP A 126 -10.73 5.55 57.45
N VAL A 127 -11.90 5.88 57.98
CA VAL A 127 -12.65 5.00 58.90
C VAL A 127 -13.78 4.25 58.17
N GLY A 128 -13.72 4.19 56.87
CA GLY A 128 -14.60 3.42 55.98
C GLY A 128 -15.90 4.10 55.59
N THR A 129 -16.39 5.07 56.36
CA THR A 129 -17.57 5.87 56.07
C THR A 129 -17.24 7.32 55.81
N ILE A 130 -16.11 7.78 56.27
CA ILE A 130 -15.65 9.16 56.18
C ILE A 130 -14.11 9.17 56.22
N LYS A 131 -13.51 10.10 55.49
CA LYS A 131 -12.09 10.46 55.61
C LYS A 131 -11.96 11.74 56.44
N LEU A 132 -11.05 11.71 57.43
CA LEU A 132 -10.67 12.86 58.22
C LEU A 132 -9.28 13.32 57.76
N TYR A 133 -9.10 14.61 57.59
CA TYR A 133 -7.88 15.18 57.01
C TYR A 133 -7.11 16.06 57.96
N GLY A 134 -5.78 16.00 57.87
CA GLY A 134 -4.87 16.98 58.45
C GLY A 134 -4.81 18.26 57.59
N GLU A 135 -4.04 19.23 58.12
CA GLU A 135 -3.82 20.48 57.39
C GLU A 135 -3.17 20.26 56.02
N LYS A 136 -3.54 21.06 55.03
CA LYS A 136 -2.87 21.08 53.72
C LYS A 136 -1.47 21.67 53.85
N LYS A 137 -0.49 21.03 53.26
CA LYS A 137 0.88 21.50 53.11
C LYS A 137 1.33 21.42 51.67
N THR A 138 2.46 22.04 51.39
CA THR A 138 3.04 22.05 50.03
C THR A 138 4.49 21.58 50.08
N PHE A 139 4.92 21.02 48.98
CA PHE A 139 6.34 20.79 48.71
C PHE A 139 6.59 21.00 47.21
N LYS A 140 7.84 21.20 46.85
CA LYS A 140 8.27 21.30 45.46
C LYS A 140 9.32 20.24 45.19
N THR A 141 9.10 19.43 44.16
CA THR A 141 10.09 18.45 43.70
C THR A 141 11.35 19.14 43.20
N SER A 142 12.48 18.48 43.32
CA SER A 142 13.75 18.99 42.81
C SER A 142 13.75 19.08 41.29
N ALA A 143 14.47 20.05 40.74
CA ALA A 143 14.68 20.15 39.29
C ALA A 143 15.69 19.09 38.83
N ILE A 144 15.52 18.61 37.62
CA ILE A 144 16.51 17.75 36.97
C ILE A 144 17.74 18.63 36.63
N GLN A 145 18.91 18.14 36.96
CA GLN A 145 20.16 18.72 36.52
C GLN A 145 20.83 17.77 35.51
N VAL A 146 21.20 18.29 34.34
CA VAL A 146 21.95 17.55 33.35
C VAL A 146 23.42 17.53 33.81
N ALA A 147 23.93 16.34 34.13
CA ALA A 147 25.31 16.18 34.62
C ALA A 147 26.36 16.20 33.53
N TYR A 148 25.96 16.22 32.27
CA TYR A 148 26.85 16.25 31.12
C TYR A 148 26.51 17.42 30.20
N ASP A 149 27.57 17.99 29.59
CA ASP A 149 27.45 18.95 28.48
C ASP A 149 27.99 18.30 27.20
N ALA A 150 27.32 18.49 26.08
CA ALA A 150 27.84 18.08 24.77
C ALA A 150 28.95 19.02 24.33
N GLU A 151 30.14 18.51 24.02
CA GLU A 151 31.17 19.29 23.32
C GLU A 151 30.82 19.47 21.83
N GLU A 152 31.62 20.26 21.09
CA GLU A 152 31.47 20.35 19.64
C GLU A 152 31.76 18.97 19.02
N ALA A 153 30.97 18.62 17.99
CA ALA A 153 31.13 17.35 17.29
C ALA A 153 32.50 17.25 16.63
N SER A 154 33.15 16.12 16.81
CA SER A 154 34.46 15.79 16.21
C SER A 154 34.34 14.61 15.27
N ASP A 155 35.45 14.29 14.55
CA ASP A 155 35.53 13.17 13.62
C ASP A 155 34.35 13.10 12.64
N ILE A 156 33.87 14.29 12.24
CA ILE A 156 32.72 14.38 11.34
C ILE A 156 33.08 13.74 10.01
N SER A 157 32.29 12.72 9.68
CA SER A 157 32.44 11.93 8.47
C SER A 157 31.25 12.17 7.50
N PHE A 158 31.11 11.36 6.47
CA PHE A 158 29.92 11.39 5.60
C PHE A 158 28.67 10.82 6.28
N THR A 159 28.86 9.87 7.20
CA THR A 159 27.76 9.13 7.82
C THR A 159 27.80 9.09 9.34
N GLY A 160 28.66 9.90 9.97
CA GLY A 160 28.77 9.88 11.41
C GLY A 160 29.56 11.03 11.99
N ALA A 161 29.54 11.12 13.29
CA ALA A 161 30.33 12.07 14.09
C ALA A 161 30.55 11.49 15.49
N SER A 162 31.58 11.97 16.16
CA SER A 162 31.85 11.71 17.57
C SER A 162 31.34 12.88 18.42
N ILE A 163 30.52 12.57 19.41
CA ILE A 163 30.03 13.55 20.40
C ILE A 163 30.67 13.22 21.74
N LYS A 164 31.52 14.11 22.23
CA LYS A 164 32.05 13.99 23.58
C LYS A 164 31.06 14.63 24.56
N ALA A 165 30.66 13.85 25.55
CA ALA A 165 29.87 14.27 26.70
C ALA A 165 30.83 14.54 27.86
N SER A 166 31.03 15.81 28.19
CA SER A 166 31.90 16.23 29.30
C SER A 166 31.11 16.25 30.60
N PHE A 167 31.59 15.50 31.58
CA PHE A 167 30.99 15.43 32.92
C PHE A 167 31.28 16.72 33.69
N ASN A 168 30.23 17.41 34.14
CA ASN A 168 30.33 18.73 34.76
C ASN A 168 30.33 18.72 36.29
N ASN A 169 30.52 17.57 36.94
CA ASN A 169 30.49 17.40 38.39
C ASN A 169 29.23 17.99 39.07
N ALA A 170 28.12 18.12 38.34
CA ALA A 170 26.88 18.52 38.94
C ALA A 170 26.51 17.53 40.03
N THR A 171 26.52 17.97 41.29
CA THR A 171 26.00 17.17 42.42
C THR A 171 24.49 17.10 42.22
N LEU A 172 24.05 16.07 41.55
CA LEU A 172 22.63 15.76 41.53
C LEU A 172 22.19 15.47 42.95
N PRO A 173 21.21 16.17 43.51
CA PRO A 173 20.63 15.81 44.81
C PRO A 173 19.79 14.56 44.63
N MET A 174 20.47 13.43 44.42
CA MET A 174 19.82 12.18 44.09
C MET A 174 19.86 11.23 45.24
N SER A 175 18.72 10.73 45.60
CA SER A 175 18.61 9.55 46.42
C SER A 175 19.02 8.30 45.62
N PHE A 176 19.26 7.21 46.34
CA PHE A 176 19.52 5.91 45.74
C PHE A 176 18.39 5.46 44.77
N GLU A 177 17.15 5.86 45.03
CA GLU A 177 15.99 5.54 44.18
C GLU A 177 15.99 6.33 42.88
N ASP A 178 16.36 7.60 42.87
CA ASP A 178 16.48 8.39 41.64
C ASP A 178 17.62 7.85 40.75
N LEU A 179 18.74 7.42 41.34
CA LEU A 179 19.87 6.87 40.58
C LEU A 179 19.55 5.61 39.78
N ASN A 180 18.66 4.78 40.31
CA ASN A 180 18.27 3.54 39.62
C ASN A 180 17.33 3.75 38.42
N ASN A 181 16.76 4.93 38.26
CA ASN A 181 15.77 5.26 37.24
C ASN A 181 16.20 6.39 36.31
N ILE A 182 17.50 6.72 36.32
CA ILE A 182 18.06 7.75 35.41
C ILE A 182 18.69 7.09 34.20
N SER A 183 18.43 7.67 33.05
CA SER A 183 19.13 7.39 31.79
C SER A 183 19.68 8.67 31.19
N TYR A 184 20.90 8.58 30.68
CA TYR A 184 21.55 9.64 29.93
C TYR A 184 21.74 9.20 28.50
N GLY A 185 21.77 10.16 27.58
CA GLY A 185 22.05 9.88 26.19
C GLY A 185 22.31 11.12 25.36
N VAL A 186 22.78 10.87 24.15
CA VAL A 186 22.84 11.88 23.11
C VAL A 186 21.56 11.75 22.27
N ALA A 187 20.78 12.81 22.24
CA ALA A 187 19.64 12.93 21.35
C ALA A 187 20.06 13.74 20.12
N TYR A 188 19.69 13.30 18.93
CA TYR A 188 19.98 14.01 17.70
C TYR A 188 18.84 13.92 16.66
N SER A 189 18.71 14.94 15.82
CA SER A 189 17.66 15.03 14.79
C SER A 189 18.09 15.98 13.68
N THR A 190 17.47 15.86 12.53
CA THR A 190 17.56 16.87 11.45
C THR A 190 16.66 18.09 11.72
N GLU A 191 15.71 17.99 12.65
CA GLU A 191 14.77 19.03 13.04
C GLU A 191 15.17 19.63 14.39
N LYS A 192 15.52 20.92 14.40
CA LYS A 192 15.91 21.61 15.65
C LYS A 192 14.75 21.72 16.65
N ASP A 193 13.56 21.96 16.15
CA ASP A 193 12.38 22.24 16.98
C ASP A 193 11.85 21.03 17.73
N ILE A 194 12.32 19.83 17.38
CA ILE A 194 11.90 18.60 18.04
C ILE A 194 12.26 18.62 19.53
N PHE A 195 13.38 19.23 19.90
CA PHE A 195 13.84 19.28 21.29
C PHE A 195 13.00 20.23 22.16
N SER A 196 12.15 21.07 21.57
CA SER A 196 11.19 21.92 22.28
C SER A 196 9.81 21.28 22.44
N ARG A 197 9.53 20.19 21.71
CA ARG A 197 8.29 19.46 21.80
C ARG A 197 8.34 18.55 23.04
N THR A 198 7.31 18.65 23.89
CA THR A 198 7.22 18.06 25.21
C THR A 198 7.40 16.52 25.29
N GLN A 199 7.81 16.09 26.44
CA GLN A 199 7.93 14.79 27.13
C GLN A 199 7.37 13.49 26.52
N SER A 200 6.35 13.54 25.66
CA SER A 200 5.76 12.34 25.02
C SER A 200 6.63 11.74 23.90
N ILE A 201 7.70 12.41 23.50
CA ILE A 201 8.58 12.04 22.38
C ILE A 201 9.39 10.78 22.67
N LEU A 202 9.75 10.54 23.93
CA LEU A 202 10.60 9.39 24.30
C LEU A 202 9.89 8.04 24.23
N ASN A 203 8.57 8.00 24.16
CA ASN A 203 7.82 6.74 24.02
C ASN A 203 7.91 6.14 22.60
N ASN A 204 8.21 6.97 21.57
CA ASN A 204 8.47 6.54 20.21
C ASN A 204 9.35 7.58 19.47
N PRO A 205 10.63 7.70 19.82
CA PRO A 205 11.50 8.75 19.32
C PRO A 205 11.72 8.65 17.80
N GLU A 206 11.87 7.46 17.26
CA GLU A 206 12.09 7.25 15.82
C GLU A 206 10.94 7.73 14.96
N TYR A 207 9.69 7.54 15.44
CA TYR A 207 8.51 7.99 14.72
C TYR A 207 8.42 9.52 14.61
N MET A 208 9.07 10.22 15.53
CA MET A 208 9.12 11.68 15.59
C MET A 208 10.41 12.26 14.96
N GLY A 209 11.30 11.43 14.43
CA GLY A 209 12.58 11.85 13.87
C GLY A 209 13.64 12.22 14.92
N LEU A 210 13.46 11.76 16.16
CA LEU A 210 14.46 11.89 17.23
C LEU A 210 15.18 10.57 17.41
N PHE A 211 16.49 10.59 17.26
CA PHE A 211 17.35 9.43 17.48
C PHE A 211 18.07 9.55 18.82
N ILE A 212 18.29 8.43 19.49
CA ILE A 212 18.89 8.37 20.81
C ILE A 212 20.03 7.37 20.81
N LYS A 213 21.21 7.80 21.28
CA LYS A 213 22.32 6.93 21.64
C LYS A 213 22.51 6.96 23.15
N PRO A 214 22.43 5.82 23.86
CA PRO A 214 22.61 5.79 25.29
C PRO A 214 24.02 6.19 25.70
N LEU A 215 24.12 6.83 26.85
CA LEU A 215 25.33 7.24 27.53
C LEU A 215 25.32 6.63 28.94
N GLY A 216 26.40 6.02 29.38
CA GLY A 216 26.52 5.52 30.73
C GLY A 216 26.70 6.66 31.76
N TYR A 217 26.26 6.44 33.00
CA TYR A 217 26.62 7.34 34.08
C TYR A 217 27.90 6.83 34.75
N SER A 218 29.03 7.32 34.29
CA SER A 218 30.35 6.91 34.77
C SER A 218 31.00 7.94 35.72
N GLY A 219 30.45 9.16 35.76
CA GLY A 219 31.07 10.28 36.49
C GLY A 219 32.35 10.79 35.83
N SER A 220 32.57 10.48 34.56
CA SER A 220 33.70 10.91 33.75
C SER A 220 33.25 11.25 32.33
N ASP A 221 34.11 11.92 31.56
CA ASP A 221 33.84 12.21 30.17
C ASP A 221 33.65 10.94 29.37
N GLU A 222 32.66 10.94 28.48
CA GLU A 222 32.37 9.83 27.58
C GLU A 222 32.25 10.30 26.14
N THR A 223 32.63 9.46 25.18
CA THR A 223 32.45 9.76 23.75
C THR A 223 31.48 8.78 23.14
N VAL A 224 30.45 9.33 22.51
CA VAL A 224 29.42 8.59 21.77
C VAL A 224 29.65 8.77 20.29
N VAL A 225 29.74 7.66 19.56
CA VAL A 225 29.80 7.68 18.10
C VAL A 225 28.39 7.58 17.54
N ILE A 226 28.00 8.58 16.76
CA ILE A 226 26.75 8.59 15.99
C ILE A 226 27.09 8.14 14.58
N ASP A 227 26.40 7.14 14.10
CA ASP A 227 26.58 6.51 12.78
C ASP A 227 25.26 6.41 12.03
N GLY A 228 25.29 6.02 10.76
CA GLY A 228 24.12 5.87 9.92
C GLY A 228 23.47 7.19 9.48
N LEU A 229 24.19 8.30 9.56
CA LEU A 229 23.73 9.62 9.17
C LEU A 229 23.77 9.82 7.67
N LYS A 230 22.89 10.71 7.14
CA LYS A 230 22.91 11.10 5.73
C LYS A 230 24.08 12.04 5.44
N PRO A 231 24.81 11.85 4.33
CA PRO A 231 25.85 12.77 3.86
C PRO A 231 25.29 14.17 3.55
N GLY A 232 26.06 15.21 3.87
CA GLY A 232 25.70 16.61 3.59
C GLY A 232 24.52 17.14 4.39
N GLN A 233 24.07 16.39 5.40
CA GLN A 233 22.91 16.75 6.22
C GLN A 233 23.35 17.42 7.53
N THR A 234 22.67 18.49 7.90
CA THR A 234 22.85 19.11 9.22
C THR A 234 22.02 18.35 10.26
N TYR A 235 22.68 18.03 11.37
CA TYR A 235 22.08 17.41 12.55
C TYR A 235 22.22 18.32 13.74
N TYR A 236 21.15 18.43 14.52
CA TYR A 236 21.12 19.08 15.81
C TYR A 236 21.22 17.99 16.88
N TYR A 237 21.94 18.26 17.95
CA TYR A 237 22.14 17.30 19.01
C TYR A 237 22.28 17.96 20.38
N CYS A 238 22.00 17.23 21.41
CA CYS A 238 22.22 17.63 22.80
C CYS A 238 22.36 16.39 23.69
N ILE A 239 22.86 16.59 24.90
CA ILE A 239 22.72 15.59 25.95
C ILE A 239 21.31 15.70 26.51
N PHE A 240 20.68 14.57 26.79
CA PHE A 240 19.44 14.51 27.54
C PHE A 240 19.60 13.66 28.78
N VAL A 241 18.75 13.93 29.76
CA VAL A 241 18.54 13.08 30.93
C VAL A 241 17.06 12.71 31.01
N ALA A 242 16.76 11.45 31.25
CA ALA A 242 15.41 10.96 31.47
C ALA A 242 15.35 10.28 32.84
N ILE A 243 14.28 10.54 33.59
CA ILE A 243 14.11 10.03 34.97
C ILE A 243 12.75 9.36 35.12
N GLY A 244 12.75 8.23 35.83
CA GLY A 244 11.56 7.51 36.23
C GLY A 244 10.87 6.70 35.14
N THR A 245 9.84 5.97 35.51
CA THR A 245 9.06 5.10 34.62
C THR A 245 8.22 5.88 33.58
N GLN A 246 7.95 7.15 33.86
CA GLN A 246 7.24 8.05 32.91
C GLN A 246 8.20 8.82 31.99
N GLN A 247 9.50 8.55 32.06
CA GLN A 247 10.55 9.12 31.21
C GLN A 247 10.44 10.66 31.07
N VAL A 248 10.30 11.33 32.20
CA VAL A 248 10.41 12.80 32.22
C VAL A 248 11.82 13.16 31.80
N CYS A 249 11.94 13.88 30.67
CA CYS A 249 13.24 14.15 30.10
C CYS A 249 13.53 15.66 30.06
N GLN A 250 14.80 15.99 30.23
CA GLN A 250 15.33 17.33 30.05
C GLN A 250 16.47 17.30 29.05
N PHE A 251 16.45 18.24 28.12
CA PHE A 251 17.49 18.42 27.12
C PHE A 251 18.47 19.51 27.54
N GLY A 252 19.74 19.25 27.33
CA GLY A 252 20.80 20.25 27.48
C GLY A 252 20.86 21.25 26.32
N PRO A 253 21.89 22.10 26.28
CA PRO A 253 22.10 23.04 25.17
C PRO A 253 22.18 22.31 23.84
N ILE A 254 21.46 22.86 22.84
CA ILE A 254 21.41 22.28 21.48
C ILE A 254 22.58 22.79 20.66
N LYS A 255 23.37 21.88 20.12
CA LYS A 255 24.44 22.12 19.14
C LYS A 255 24.10 21.54 17.79
N SER A 256 24.94 21.75 16.80
CA SER A 256 24.75 21.20 15.47
C SER A 256 26.08 20.88 14.80
N PHE A 257 26.06 19.93 13.90
CA PHE A 257 27.13 19.68 12.94
C PHE A 257 26.52 19.32 11.58
N THR A 258 27.33 19.43 10.53
CA THR A 258 26.93 18.98 9.19
C THR A 258 27.89 17.86 8.77
N THR A 259 27.34 16.72 8.39
CA THR A 259 28.12 15.61 7.82
C THR A 259 28.81 16.04 6.52
N LYS A 260 29.94 15.42 6.19
CA LYS A 260 30.60 15.71 4.92
C LYS A 260 29.67 15.37 3.76
N ALA A 261 29.56 16.28 2.80
CA ALA A 261 28.76 16.09 1.60
C ALA A 261 29.49 15.19 0.60
N ILE A 262 28.77 14.27 -0.04
CA ILE A 262 29.26 13.58 -1.22
C ILE A 262 28.82 14.39 -2.43
N ASP A 263 29.74 14.70 -3.32
CA ASP A 263 29.43 15.41 -4.56
C ASP A 263 28.72 14.45 -5.53
N PRO A 264 27.42 14.64 -5.83
CA PRO A 264 26.69 13.79 -6.78
C PRO A 264 27.31 13.82 -8.18
N SER A 265 28.04 14.88 -8.55
CA SER A 265 28.72 14.96 -9.84
C SER A 265 29.81 13.88 -10.03
N GLN A 266 30.19 13.19 -8.96
CA GLN A 266 31.08 12.02 -9.04
C GLN A 266 30.40 10.74 -9.53
N LEU A 267 29.09 10.76 -9.73
CA LEU A 267 28.32 9.64 -10.28
C LEU A 267 27.61 10.10 -11.56
N VAL A 268 28.27 9.97 -12.69
CA VAL A 268 27.82 10.50 -13.98
C VAL A 268 27.10 9.41 -14.77
N THR A 269 25.85 9.67 -15.11
CA THR A 269 25.05 8.81 -15.99
C THR A 269 25.47 9.01 -17.43
N LEU A 270 25.86 7.95 -18.14
CA LEU A 270 26.15 7.98 -19.56
C LEU A 270 24.91 7.61 -20.38
N ASP A 271 24.96 7.87 -21.69
CA ASP A 271 23.88 7.47 -22.57
C ASP A 271 23.84 5.94 -22.74
N ALA A 272 22.62 5.41 -22.93
CA ALA A 272 22.43 4.00 -23.23
C ALA A 272 22.98 3.67 -24.61
N THR A 273 23.60 2.50 -24.76
CA THR A 273 24.16 1.98 -26.01
C THR A 273 23.64 0.59 -26.31
N ASP A 274 23.93 0.08 -27.50
CA ASP A 274 23.54 -1.28 -27.95
C ASP A 274 22.04 -1.56 -27.73
N ILE A 275 21.23 -0.53 -27.99
CA ILE A 275 19.79 -0.62 -27.81
C ILE A 275 19.18 -1.49 -28.92
N SER A 276 18.44 -2.53 -28.51
CA SER A 276 17.71 -3.41 -29.42
C SER A 276 16.21 -3.44 -29.08
N TYR A 277 15.52 -4.47 -29.53
CA TYR A 277 14.11 -4.68 -29.21
C TYR A 277 13.90 -5.07 -27.74
N PHE A 278 14.82 -5.83 -27.15
CA PHE A 278 14.67 -6.42 -25.81
C PHE A 278 15.86 -6.22 -24.91
N SER A 279 16.84 -5.45 -25.33
CA SER A 279 18.08 -5.24 -24.57
C SER A 279 18.65 -3.84 -24.73
N ALA A 280 19.47 -3.43 -23.77
CA ALA A 280 20.26 -2.21 -23.81
C ALA A 280 21.49 -2.36 -22.91
N THR A 281 22.54 -1.63 -23.24
CA THR A 281 23.73 -1.48 -22.38
C THR A 281 23.68 -0.11 -21.72
N LEU A 282 23.62 -0.08 -20.38
CA LEU A 282 23.64 1.14 -19.58
C LEU A 282 25.00 1.33 -18.94
N LYS A 283 25.47 2.56 -18.88
CA LYS A 283 26.80 2.89 -18.31
C LYS A 283 26.75 4.11 -17.41
N ALA A 284 27.63 4.13 -16.44
CA ALA A 284 27.90 5.29 -15.59
C ALA A 284 29.37 5.32 -15.21
N THR A 285 29.91 6.51 -14.96
CA THR A 285 31.27 6.66 -14.41
C THR A 285 31.23 7.18 -13.00
N THR A 286 32.12 6.66 -12.14
CA THR A 286 32.20 7.09 -10.73
C THR A 286 33.54 6.70 -10.10
N THR A 287 33.96 7.54 -9.16
CA THR A 287 35.09 7.25 -8.25
C THR A 287 34.62 6.89 -6.84
N LEU A 288 33.30 6.97 -6.59
CA LEU A 288 32.69 6.82 -5.25
C LEU A 288 32.99 5.49 -4.56
N PRO A 289 32.95 4.31 -5.20
CA PRO A 289 33.26 3.06 -4.51
C PRO A 289 34.67 3.04 -3.92
N SER A 290 35.65 3.53 -4.67
CA SER A 290 37.04 3.61 -4.22
C SER A 290 37.24 4.68 -3.15
N LEU A 291 36.54 5.82 -3.27
CA LEU A 291 36.56 6.88 -2.29
C LEU A 291 35.95 6.40 -0.96
N ILE A 292 34.77 5.77 -1.01
CA ILE A 292 34.10 5.23 0.16
C ILE A 292 34.97 4.17 0.82
N ALA A 293 35.56 3.24 0.06
CA ALA A 293 36.45 2.21 0.59
C ALA A 293 37.70 2.77 1.26
N SER A 294 38.24 3.88 0.75
CA SER A 294 39.42 4.52 1.34
C SER A 294 39.13 5.29 2.63
N LEU A 295 37.94 5.89 2.71
CA LEU A 295 37.52 6.70 3.85
C LEU A 295 36.83 5.89 4.97
N TYR A 296 36.32 4.72 4.60
CA TYR A 296 35.63 3.78 5.48
C TYR A 296 36.11 2.34 5.29
N PRO A 297 37.28 1.99 5.79
CA PRO A 297 37.76 0.61 5.74
C PRO A 297 36.77 -0.39 6.41
N GLU A 298 35.94 0.12 7.33
CA GLU A 298 34.92 -0.63 8.04
C GLU A 298 33.60 -0.76 7.24
N ALA A 299 33.42 0.00 6.16
CA ALA A 299 32.22 -0.06 5.31
C ALA A 299 32.20 -1.37 4.50
N ARG A 300 31.72 -2.45 5.13
CA ARG A 300 31.72 -3.81 4.57
C ARG A 300 30.76 -4.01 3.40
N ASN A 301 29.86 -3.08 3.13
CA ASN A 301 28.77 -3.25 2.15
C ASN A 301 28.58 -1.99 1.29
N VAL A 302 29.56 -1.69 0.44
CA VAL A 302 29.33 -0.76 -0.67
C VAL A 302 28.82 -1.55 -1.86
N SER A 303 27.59 -1.29 -2.28
CA SER A 303 27.01 -1.84 -3.50
C SER A 303 26.78 -0.73 -4.53
N TYR A 304 26.81 -1.08 -5.77
CA TYR A 304 26.63 -0.16 -6.89
C TYR A 304 25.84 -0.84 -8.00
N GLY A 305 25.19 -0.06 -8.80
CA GLY A 305 24.41 -0.60 -9.91
C GLY A 305 23.72 0.48 -10.73
N ILE A 306 22.83 0.02 -11.58
CA ILE A 306 21.93 0.87 -12.35
C ILE A 306 20.52 0.38 -12.11
N SER A 307 19.65 1.31 -11.75
CA SER A 307 18.21 1.09 -11.59
C SER A 307 17.46 1.63 -12.80
N TYR A 308 16.35 1.01 -13.16
CA TYR A 308 15.55 1.39 -14.31
C TYR A 308 14.06 1.11 -14.12
N ALA A 309 13.24 1.75 -14.92
CA ALA A 309 11.80 1.49 -14.98
C ALA A 309 11.24 1.93 -16.35
N PRO A 310 10.09 1.37 -16.78
CA PRO A 310 9.31 1.98 -17.86
C PRO A 310 8.90 3.40 -17.48
N GLU A 311 9.10 4.39 -18.37
CA GLU A 311 8.74 5.78 -18.08
C GLU A 311 7.24 5.94 -17.79
N ALA A 312 6.39 5.14 -18.42
CA ALA A 312 4.94 5.15 -18.21
C ALA A 312 4.52 4.87 -16.76
N ALA A 313 5.35 4.15 -15.97
CA ALA A 313 5.11 3.92 -14.56
C ALA A 313 5.20 5.22 -13.71
N TYR A 314 5.81 6.27 -14.26
CA TYR A 314 6.02 7.57 -13.63
C TYR A 314 5.25 8.71 -14.32
N SER A 315 4.39 8.40 -15.28
CA SER A 315 3.59 9.42 -15.98
C SER A 315 2.66 10.12 -15.01
N GLY A 316 2.87 11.44 -14.84
CA GLY A 316 2.09 12.29 -13.93
C GLY A 316 2.62 12.40 -12.49
N ASN A 317 3.61 11.62 -12.10
CA ASN A 317 4.30 11.74 -10.80
C ASN A 317 5.77 12.09 -11.01
N SER A 318 6.24 13.11 -10.30
CA SER A 318 7.69 13.33 -10.20
C SER A 318 8.29 12.23 -9.34
N TYR A 319 9.31 11.52 -9.84
CA TYR A 319 10.13 10.65 -8.98
C TYR A 319 10.88 11.48 -7.94
N LEU A 320 11.10 10.90 -6.77
CA LEU A 320 11.87 11.56 -5.71
C LEU A 320 13.34 11.74 -6.17
N PRO A 321 14.01 12.84 -5.80
CA PRO A 321 15.40 13.10 -6.21
C PRO A 321 16.36 11.95 -5.91
N ASP A 322 16.17 11.28 -4.77
CA ASP A 322 17.04 10.20 -4.28
C ASP A 322 16.44 8.79 -4.49
N GLU A 323 15.38 8.66 -5.30
CA GLU A 323 14.70 7.37 -5.52
C GLU A 323 15.53 6.44 -6.40
N ILE A 324 15.73 5.20 -5.95
CA ILE A 324 16.18 4.09 -6.79
C ILE A 324 14.95 3.48 -7.47
N PHE A 325 14.98 3.33 -8.80
CA PHE A 325 13.89 2.73 -9.54
C PHE A 325 13.69 1.25 -9.17
N PRO A 326 12.48 0.70 -9.31
CA PRO A 326 12.12 -0.61 -8.79
C PRO A 326 12.90 -1.77 -9.41
N ASN A 327 13.34 -1.63 -10.67
CA ASN A 327 14.11 -2.68 -11.33
C ASN A 327 15.61 -2.40 -11.17
N LEU A 328 16.33 -3.37 -10.63
CA LEU A 328 17.79 -3.32 -10.53
C LEU A 328 18.40 -4.19 -11.62
N ALA A 329 19.38 -3.64 -12.33
CA ALA A 329 20.13 -4.42 -13.31
C ALA A 329 20.90 -5.55 -12.61
N THR A 330 20.78 -6.78 -13.12
CA THR A 330 21.39 -7.97 -12.51
C THR A 330 22.81 -8.23 -13.02
N ASN A 331 23.10 -7.91 -14.28
CA ASN A 331 24.41 -8.11 -14.92
C ASN A 331 25.22 -6.81 -14.84
N VAL A 332 25.72 -6.50 -13.64
CA VAL A 332 26.48 -5.28 -13.39
C VAL A 332 27.97 -5.60 -13.22
N THR A 333 28.81 -4.85 -13.91
CA THR A 333 30.27 -4.89 -13.75
C THR A 333 30.80 -3.51 -13.39
N PHE A 334 31.83 -3.45 -12.56
CA PHE A 334 32.58 -2.22 -12.28
C PHE A 334 34.04 -2.43 -12.65
N ARG A 335 34.50 -1.64 -13.58
CA ARG A 335 35.89 -1.68 -14.04
C ARG A 335 36.37 -0.28 -14.41
N ASP A 336 37.55 0.09 -13.96
CA ASP A 336 38.21 1.37 -14.30
C ASP A 336 37.31 2.60 -14.09
N GLY A 337 36.59 2.61 -12.97
CA GLY A 337 35.67 3.70 -12.63
C GLY A 337 34.35 3.70 -13.42
N THR A 338 34.07 2.65 -14.20
CA THR A 338 32.85 2.54 -15.00
C THR A 338 31.96 1.41 -14.49
N ILE A 339 30.72 1.74 -14.18
CA ILE A 339 29.63 0.80 -13.94
C ILE A 339 29.00 0.49 -15.31
N THR A 340 28.93 -0.77 -15.67
CA THR A 340 28.26 -1.23 -16.90
C THR A 340 27.21 -2.26 -16.52
N ALA A 341 26.01 -2.09 -17.04
CA ALA A 341 24.88 -3.02 -16.87
C ALA A 341 24.31 -3.41 -18.24
N GLN A 342 24.17 -4.70 -18.47
CA GLN A 342 23.49 -5.22 -19.67
C GLN A 342 22.08 -5.64 -19.29
N LEU A 343 21.09 -4.99 -19.88
CA LEU A 343 19.67 -5.32 -19.69
C LEU A 343 19.23 -6.29 -20.79
N SER A 344 18.44 -7.28 -20.40
CA SER A 344 17.72 -8.22 -21.26
C SER A 344 16.24 -8.23 -20.88
N ASP A 345 15.42 -8.89 -21.68
CA ASP A 345 14.00 -9.08 -21.43
C ASP A 345 13.18 -7.78 -21.28
N LEU A 346 13.65 -6.71 -21.88
CA LEU A 346 12.92 -5.46 -22.00
C LEU A 346 11.70 -5.61 -22.93
N GLU A 347 10.77 -4.68 -22.84
CA GLU A 347 9.64 -4.59 -23.77
C GLU A 347 10.04 -3.81 -25.01
N ALA A 348 9.70 -4.33 -26.18
CA ALA A 348 9.93 -3.63 -27.45
C ALA A 348 9.08 -2.35 -27.56
N GLY A 349 9.60 -1.33 -28.23
CA GLY A 349 8.90 -0.05 -28.42
C GLY A 349 8.63 0.72 -27.13
N THR A 350 9.32 0.40 -26.05
CA THR A 350 9.05 0.96 -24.73
C THR A 350 10.14 1.96 -24.35
N LYS A 351 9.71 3.12 -23.83
CA LYS A 351 10.60 4.12 -23.27
C LYS A 351 10.90 3.79 -21.81
N TYR A 352 12.19 3.73 -21.48
CA TYR A 352 12.70 3.47 -20.14
C TYR A 352 13.44 4.68 -19.62
N ILE A 353 13.35 4.89 -18.31
CA ILE A 353 14.21 5.78 -17.54
C ILE A 353 15.18 4.96 -16.71
N PHE A 354 16.37 5.48 -16.47
CA PHE A 354 17.37 4.81 -15.66
C PHE A 354 18.30 5.81 -14.98
N ARG A 355 18.91 5.38 -13.88
CA ARG A 355 19.96 6.11 -13.17
C ARG A 355 20.91 5.14 -12.46
N PRO A 356 22.19 5.46 -12.33
CA PRO A 356 23.10 4.71 -11.49
C PRO A 356 22.87 5.01 -10.02
N TYR A 357 23.28 4.09 -9.18
CA TYR A 357 23.32 4.27 -7.73
C TYR A 357 24.60 3.69 -7.13
N VAL A 358 25.02 4.27 -6.02
CA VAL A 358 26.02 3.71 -5.10
C VAL A 358 25.37 3.68 -3.73
N ARG A 359 25.22 2.50 -3.15
CA ARG A 359 24.62 2.27 -1.83
C ARG A 359 25.70 1.94 -0.84
N PHE A 360 25.69 2.61 0.28
CA PHE A 360 26.56 2.27 1.41
C PHE A 360 25.80 2.53 2.72
N SER A 361 25.94 1.63 3.67
CA SER A 361 25.09 1.67 4.87
C SER A 361 23.59 1.69 4.50
N SER A 362 22.84 2.66 4.95
CA SER A 362 21.40 2.85 4.66
C SER A 362 21.13 3.94 3.60
N PHE A 363 22.16 4.43 2.90
CA PHE A 363 22.04 5.56 1.98
C PHE A 363 22.36 5.21 0.55
N ASP A 364 21.59 5.82 -0.34
CA ASP A 364 21.77 5.74 -1.78
C ASP A 364 22.22 7.09 -2.32
N ILE A 365 23.33 7.05 -3.06
CA ILE A 365 23.76 8.17 -3.89
C ILE A 365 23.34 7.79 -5.29
N VAL A 366 22.58 8.65 -5.94
CA VAL A 366 22.05 8.40 -7.28
C VAL A 366 22.57 9.44 -8.26
N GLY A 367 22.82 9.02 -9.49
CA GLY A 367 23.15 9.94 -10.58
C GLY A 367 21.92 10.51 -11.26
N ASP A 368 22.14 11.37 -12.25
CA ASP A 368 21.07 11.96 -13.04
C ASP A 368 20.26 10.89 -13.77
N VAL A 369 18.97 11.18 -13.95
CA VAL A 369 18.07 10.31 -14.72
C VAL A 369 18.29 10.54 -16.21
N LYS A 370 18.48 9.46 -16.96
CA LYS A 370 18.44 9.43 -18.41
C LYS A 370 17.36 8.48 -18.92
N SER A 371 17.06 8.57 -20.19
CA SER A 371 16.09 7.70 -20.84
C SER A 371 16.62 7.12 -22.14
N PHE A 372 16.05 5.99 -22.53
CA PHE A 372 16.23 5.38 -23.85
C PHE A 372 14.91 4.71 -24.27
N SER A 373 14.79 4.43 -25.56
CA SER A 373 13.64 3.66 -26.09
C SER A 373 14.17 2.42 -26.79
N THR A 374 13.60 1.26 -26.48
CA THR A 374 13.84 0.04 -27.25
C THR A 374 13.24 0.16 -28.65
N SER A 375 13.77 -0.56 -29.60
CA SER A 375 13.22 -0.61 -30.95
C SER A 375 11.79 -1.16 -30.96
N SER A 376 10.93 -0.60 -31.80
CA SER A 376 9.54 -1.04 -31.93
C SER A 376 9.42 -2.23 -32.90
N LEU A 377 8.51 -3.15 -32.61
CA LEU A 377 8.06 -4.24 -33.49
C LEU A 377 6.68 -3.95 -34.08
N GLU A 378 6.17 -2.75 -33.88
CA GLU A 378 4.87 -2.32 -34.40
C GLU A 378 4.84 -2.37 -35.94
N GLY A 379 3.72 -2.86 -36.51
CA GLY A 379 3.57 -3.04 -37.94
C GLY A 379 4.30 -4.25 -38.53
N GLY A 380 5.04 -5.01 -37.74
CA GLY A 380 5.80 -6.18 -38.18
C GLY A 380 4.95 -7.44 -38.46
N LEU A 381 3.64 -7.40 -38.21
CA LEU A 381 2.72 -8.51 -38.45
C LEU A 381 1.52 -8.03 -39.27
N MET A 382 1.17 -8.76 -40.32
CA MET A 382 0.03 -8.42 -41.17
C MET A 382 -0.80 -9.66 -41.50
N ILE A 383 -2.13 -9.49 -41.49
CA ILE A 383 -3.08 -10.46 -42.06
C ILE A 383 -3.28 -10.07 -43.54
N ASP A 384 -3.00 -10.99 -44.45
CA ASP A 384 -3.15 -10.74 -45.89
C ASP A 384 -4.56 -11.06 -46.37
N ALA A 385 -5.02 -12.28 -46.11
CA ALA A 385 -6.32 -12.76 -46.52
C ALA A 385 -6.95 -13.70 -45.50
N ILE A 386 -8.27 -13.68 -45.48
CA ILE A 386 -9.10 -14.60 -44.68
C ILE A 386 -10.16 -15.17 -45.64
N ASP A 387 -10.07 -16.46 -45.93
CA ASP A 387 -11.07 -17.18 -46.71
C ASP A 387 -12.01 -17.91 -45.74
N ALA A 388 -13.09 -17.21 -45.39
CA ALA A 388 -14.04 -17.72 -44.41
C ALA A 388 -15.07 -18.66 -45.05
N LYS A 389 -15.26 -19.81 -44.48
CA LYS A 389 -16.28 -20.82 -44.79
C LYS A 389 -17.35 -20.84 -43.69
N PHE A 390 -18.20 -21.84 -43.63
CA PHE A 390 -19.30 -21.90 -42.66
C PHE A 390 -18.79 -22.01 -41.22
N ILE A 391 -17.82 -22.92 -40.98
CA ILE A 391 -17.32 -23.27 -39.65
C ILE A 391 -15.80 -23.14 -39.51
N SER A 392 -15.13 -22.71 -40.55
CA SER A 392 -13.68 -22.52 -40.60
C SER A 392 -13.28 -21.32 -41.42
N ALA A 393 -12.06 -20.85 -41.25
CA ALA A 393 -11.45 -19.87 -42.13
C ALA A 393 -9.98 -20.21 -42.36
N ASP A 394 -9.57 -20.21 -43.63
CA ASP A 394 -8.16 -20.28 -44.03
C ASP A 394 -7.57 -18.87 -43.94
N VAL A 395 -6.53 -18.72 -43.13
CA VAL A 395 -5.92 -17.42 -42.86
C VAL A 395 -4.50 -17.42 -43.40
N THR A 396 -4.16 -16.38 -44.10
CA THR A 396 -2.80 -16.07 -44.53
C THR A 396 -2.37 -14.73 -43.99
N GLY A 397 -1.12 -14.61 -43.63
CA GLY A 397 -0.48 -13.39 -43.21
C GLY A 397 1.01 -13.45 -43.48
N HIS A 398 1.70 -12.40 -43.15
CA HIS A 398 3.16 -12.36 -43.21
C HIS A 398 3.78 -11.60 -42.03
N THR A 399 5.04 -11.91 -41.77
CA THR A 399 5.84 -11.26 -40.76
C THR A 399 6.99 -10.50 -41.40
N GLN A 400 7.22 -9.27 -40.91
CA GLN A 400 8.41 -8.46 -41.23
C GLN A 400 9.30 -8.32 -39.99
N LEU A 401 9.04 -9.15 -38.94
CA LEU A 401 9.87 -9.15 -37.74
C LEU A 401 11.29 -9.61 -38.11
N PRO A 402 12.33 -8.99 -37.51
CA PRO A 402 13.71 -9.32 -37.85
C PRO A 402 14.08 -10.79 -37.59
N ASN A 403 14.73 -11.42 -38.51
CA ASN A 403 15.21 -12.80 -38.39
C ASN A 403 16.23 -13.00 -37.28
N SER A 404 16.79 -11.92 -36.74
CA SER A 404 17.67 -11.96 -35.56
C SER A 404 16.94 -12.27 -34.26
N ILE A 405 15.60 -12.16 -34.25
CA ILE A 405 14.77 -12.54 -33.10
C ILE A 405 14.47 -14.04 -33.20
N THR A 406 15.08 -14.83 -32.32
CA THR A 406 14.91 -16.27 -32.29
C THR A 406 13.82 -16.71 -31.33
N GLY A 407 13.21 -17.88 -31.58
CA GLY A 407 12.19 -18.46 -30.71
C GLY A 407 10.81 -17.84 -30.83
N LEU A 408 10.54 -17.10 -31.92
CA LEU A 408 9.22 -16.59 -32.23
C LEU A 408 8.25 -17.72 -32.56
N SER A 409 7.07 -17.66 -31.97
CA SER A 409 5.88 -18.42 -32.36
C SER A 409 4.75 -17.46 -32.68
N TYR A 410 3.93 -17.80 -33.65
CA TYR A 410 2.85 -16.93 -34.10
C TYR A 410 1.51 -17.58 -33.82
N VAL A 411 0.57 -16.77 -33.34
CA VAL A 411 -0.78 -17.23 -33.00
C VAL A 411 -1.80 -16.33 -33.68
N PHE A 412 -2.73 -16.94 -34.38
CA PHE A 412 -3.92 -16.27 -34.89
C PHE A 412 -5.00 -16.32 -33.81
N ASN A 413 -5.48 -15.15 -33.42
CA ASN A 413 -6.51 -14.96 -32.40
C ASN A 413 -7.79 -14.49 -33.09
N TYR A 414 -8.94 -15.02 -32.67
CA TYR A 414 -10.25 -14.61 -33.17
C TYR A 414 -11.34 -14.77 -32.12
N ASP A 415 -12.30 -13.85 -32.11
CA ASP A 415 -13.47 -13.90 -31.23
C ASP A 415 -14.69 -13.30 -31.92
N ILE A 416 -15.90 -13.70 -31.50
CA ILE A 416 -17.16 -13.12 -31.98
C ILE A 416 -17.24 -11.67 -31.52
N ILE A 417 -17.58 -10.77 -32.43
CA ILE A 417 -17.74 -9.34 -32.12
C ILE A 417 -18.82 -9.16 -31.05
N ASN A 418 -18.49 -8.45 -29.97
CA ASN A 418 -19.32 -8.27 -28.78
C ASN A 418 -19.55 -9.56 -27.96
N SER A 419 -18.66 -10.53 -28.06
CA SER A 419 -18.65 -11.69 -27.20
C SER A 419 -18.50 -11.27 -25.73
N SER A 420 -19.22 -11.94 -24.84
CA SER A 420 -18.98 -11.85 -23.39
C SER A 420 -17.93 -12.85 -22.91
N HIS A 421 -17.34 -13.61 -23.82
CA HIS A 421 -16.32 -14.60 -23.48
C HIS A 421 -14.99 -13.89 -23.18
N PRO A 422 -14.33 -14.18 -22.06
CA PRO A 422 -13.14 -13.44 -21.62
C PRO A 422 -11.86 -13.75 -22.44
N TRP A 423 -11.85 -14.80 -23.23
CA TRP A 423 -10.67 -15.29 -23.96
C TRP A 423 -10.97 -15.52 -25.44
N PRO A 424 -10.13 -15.00 -26.35
CA PRO A 424 -10.27 -15.32 -27.77
C PRO A 424 -9.94 -16.80 -28.04
N ASN A 425 -10.43 -17.29 -29.17
CA ASN A 425 -9.94 -18.56 -29.72
C ASN A 425 -8.54 -18.34 -30.31
N GLU A 426 -7.66 -19.31 -30.16
CA GLU A 426 -6.26 -19.27 -30.54
C GLU A 426 -5.89 -20.40 -31.47
N VAL A 427 -5.13 -20.12 -32.52
CA VAL A 427 -4.56 -21.13 -33.43
C VAL A 427 -3.10 -20.81 -33.69
N VAL A 428 -2.21 -21.76 -33.39
CA VAL A 428 -0.79 -21.64 -33.74
C VAL A 428 -0.64 -21.63 -35.26
N MET A 429 0.08 -20.65 -35.79
CA MET A 429 0.31 -20.51 -37.20
C MET A 429 1.52 -21.32 -37.69
N THR A 430 1.43 -21.84 -38.87
CA THR A 430 2.57 -22.43 -39.57
C THR A 430 3.36 -21.33 -40.27
N VAL A 431 4.69 -21.42 -40.18
CA VAL A 431 5.64 -20.45 -40.70
C VAL A 431 6.39 -21.06 -41.89
N ASP A 432 6.38 -20.36 -43.02
CA ASP A 432 7.17 -20.70 -44.21
C ASP A 432 7.86 -19.42 -44.73
N GLY A 433 9.11 -19.23 -44.33
CA GLY A 433 9.82 -17.98 -44.55
C GLY A 433 9.19 -16.82 -43.77
N ASP A 434 8.67 -15.84 -44.46
CA ASP A 434 7.91 -14.71 -43.92
C ASP A 434 6.40 -14.95 -43.92
N ARG A 435 5.94 -16.01 -44.60
CA ARG A 435 4.52 -16.33 -44.74
C ARG A 435 4.02 -17.08 -43.48
N LEU A 436 2.84 -16.65 -43.03
CA LEU A 436 2.13 -17.23 -41.88
C LEU A 436 0.80 -17.82 -42.36
N THR A 437 0.48 -19.03 -41.97
CA THR A 437 -0.79 -19.68 -42.31
C THR A 437 -1.44 -20.34 -41.12
N ALA A 438 -2.77 -20.26 -41.02
CA ALA A 438 -3.55 -20.96 -40.00
C ALA A 438 -4.94 -21.33 -40.55
N VAL A 439 -5.58 -22.28 -39.88
CA VAL A 439 -6.99 -22.61 -40.12
C VAL A 439 -7.76 -22.38 -38.83
N ALA A 440 -8.52 -21.30 -38.74
CA ALA A 440 -9.49 -21.09 -37.68
C ALA A 440 -10.62 -22.13 -37.83
N ARG A 441 -11.05 -22.70 -36.70
CA ARG A 441 -12.07 -23.77 -36.67
C ARG A 441 -13.18 -23.42 -35.70
N SER A 442 -14.27 -24.18 -35.73
CA SER A 442 -15.41 -24.02 -34.82
C SER A 442 -16.04 -22.63 -34.90
N LEU A 443 -16.07 -22.05 -36.08
CA LEU A 443 -16.80 -20.82 -36.29
C LEU A 443 -18.31 -21.08 -36.25
N ASN A 444 -19.07 -20.12 -35.77
CA ASN A 444 -20.52 -20.11 -35.85
C ASN A 444 -20.97 -19.52 -37.17
N PRO A 445 -21.71 -20.26 -38.01
CA PRO A 445 -22.16 -19.76 -39.31
C PRO A 445 -22.88 -18.41 -39.22
N GLY A 446 -22.55 -17.50 -40.14
CA GLY A 446 -23.17 -16.19 -40.23
C GLY A 446 -22.72 -15.16 -39.17
N HIS A 447 -21.85 -15.52 -38.23
CA HIS A 447 -21.35 -14.58 -37.23
C HIS A 447 -20.14 -13.80 -37.75
N SER A 448 -20.00 -12.59 -37.18
CA SER A 448 -18.84 -11.74 -37.46
C SER A 448 -17.81 -11.88 -36.35
N TYR A 449 -16.55 -11.93 -36.75
CA TYR A 449 -15.40 -12.13 -35.89
C TYR A 449 -14.45 -10.95 -35.98
N GLU A 450 -13.84 -10.59 -34.86
CA GLU A 450 -12.63 -9.78 -34.80
C GLU A 450 -11.43 -10.73 -34.70
N CYS A 451 -10.31 -10.39 -35.34
CA CYS A 451 -9.13 -11.23 -35.35
C CYS A 451 -7.84 -10.44 -35.47
N TRP A 452 -6.74 -11.04 -34.98
CA TRP A 452 -5.39 -10.47 -35.04
C TRP A 452 -4.34 -11.57 -34.91
N ILE A 453 -3.10 -11.27 -35.32
CA ILE A 453 -1.95 -12.15 -35.14
C ILE A 453 -1.12 -11.63 -33.97
N THR A 454 -0.64 -12.52 -33.11
CA THR A 454 0.38 -12.22 -32.10
C THR A 454 1.66 -13.01 -32.38
N ALA A 455 2.80 -12.36 -32.17
CA ALA A 455 4.10 -13.04 -32.09
C ALA A 455 4.50 -13.18 -30.61
N ASN A 456 4.92 -14.35 -30.22
CA ASN A 456 5.23 -14.68 -28.82
C ASN A 456 6.64 -15.27 -28.70
N ILE A 457 7.34 -14.92 -27.62
CA ILE A 457 8.60 -15.55 -27.20
C ILE A 457 8.39 -16.07 -25.78
N ASN A 458 8.63 -17.37 -25.56
CA ASN A 458 8.47 -18.01 -24.25
C ASN A 458 7.09 -17.75 -23.60
N GLY A 459 6.03 -17.69 -24.41
CA GLY A 459 4.67 -17.43 -23.93
C GLY A 459 4.33 -15.96 -23.70
N ARG A 460 5.27 -15.03 -23.89
CA ARG A 460 5.03 -13.60 -23.79
C ARG A 460 4.80 -12.99 -25.18
N THR A 461 3.73 -12.25 -25.35
CA THR A 461 3.45 -11.50 -26.58
C THR A 461 4.44 -10.35 -26.74
N VAL A 462 5.11 -10.29 -27.89
CA VAL A 462 6.13 -9.28 -28.24
C VAL A 462 5.71 -8.38 -29.38
N ALA A 463 4.78 -8.82 -30.23
CA ALA A 463 4.19 -8.01 -31.27
C ALA A 463 2.74 -8.44 -31.53
N THR A 464 1.92 -7.51 -31.99
CA THR A 464 0.51 -7.74 -32.33
C THR A 464 0.20 -7.02 -33.66
N SER A 465 -0.52 -7.68 -34.55
CA SER A 465 -0.98 -7.05 -35.80
C SER A 465 -2.13 -6.09 -35.52
N GLU A 466 -2.45 -5.26 -36.49
CA GLU A 466 -3.75 -4.59 -36.53
C GLU A 466 -4.89 -5.63 -36.48
N LYS A 467 -5.98 -5.24 -35.85
CA LYS A 467 -7.18 -6.06 -35.78
C LYS A 467 -7.94 -5.94 -37.09
N LYS A 468 -8.41 -7.08 -37.63
CA LYS A 468 -9.32 -7.17 -38.77
C LYS A 468 -10.61 -7.84 -38.38
N THR A 469 -11.61 -7.74 -39.25
CA THR A 469 -12.89 -8.41 -39.08
C THR A 469 -13.20 -9.29 -40.26
N PHE A 470 -13.86 -10.40 -40.03
CA PHE A 470 -14.41 -11.27 -41.09
C PHE A 470 -15.76 -11.83 -40.64
N LYS A 471 -16.53 -12.32 -41.61
CA LYS A 471 -17.81 -12.96 -41.34
C LYS A 471 -17.79 -14.39 -41.86
N ALA A 472 -18.13 -15.35 -41.01
CA ALA A 472 -18.35 -16.71 -41.42
C ALA A 472 -19.56 -16.80 -42.39
N GLN A 473 -19.45 -17.63 -43.43
CA GLN A 473 -20.55 -17.82 -44.36
C GLN A 473 -21.77 -18.41 -43.66
N ASN A 474 -22.95 -18.06 -44.10
CA ASN A 474 -24.21 -18.57 -43.61
C ASN A 474 -24.82 -19.54 -44.60
N PRO A 475 -25.02 -20.81 -44.29
CA PRO A 475 -25.71 -21.75 -45.19
C PRO A 475 -27.08 -21.29 -45.66
N SER A 476 -27.76 -20.44 -44.88
CA SER A 476 -29.05 -19.83 -45.28
C SER A 476 -28.98 -19.07 -46.61
N ASP A 477 -27.83 -18.47 -46.93
CA ASP A 477 -27.61 -17.68 -48.14
C ASP A 477 -27.51 -18.58 -49.38
N TYR A 478 -27.44 -19.89 -49.21
CA TYR A 478 -27.31 -20.91 -50.26
C TYR A 478 -28.60 -21.71 -50.47
N ILE A 479 -29.71 -21.28 -49.86
CA ILE A 479 -31.08 -21.81 -50.08
C ILE A 479 -31.83 -20.80 -50.96
N TYR A 480 -31.95 -21.12 -52.25
CA TYR A 480 -32.62 -20.27 -53.20
C TYR A 480 -34.08 -20.69 -53.33
N LEU A 481 -34.99 -19.85 -52.84
CA LEU A 481 -36.43 -20.09 -52.88
C LEU A 481 -37.02 -19.30 -54.01
N ASP A 482 -37.71 -19.98 -54.94
CA ASP A 482 -38.37 -19.34 -56.07
C ASP A 482 -39.74 -18.76 -55.69
N ASP A 483 -40.31 -17.96 -56.56
CA ASP A 483 -41.70 -17.53 -56.44
C ASP A 483 -42.63 -18.72 -56.73
N ALA A 484 -43.74 -18.77 -56.04
CA ALA A 484 -44.72 -19.84 -56.23
C ALA A 484 -45.30 -19.83 -57.65
N THR A 485 -45.40 -21.00 -58.25
CA THR A 485 -45.95 -21.20 -59.60
C THR A 485 -47.21 -22.09 -59.54
N ASP A 486 -47.88 -22.25 -60.69
CA ASP A 486 -49.11 -23.08 -60.85
C ASP A 486 -50.14 -22.80 -59.74
N ILE A 487 -50.29 -21.55 -59.39
CA ILE A 487 -51.23 -21.12 -58.33
C ILE A 487 -52.66 -21.30 -58.81
N THR A 488 -53.44 -22.07 -58.05
CA THR A 488 -54.86 -22.24 -58.24
C THR A 488 -55.65 -21.72 -57.02
N SER A 489 -56.94 -21.94 -56.94
CA SER A 489 -57.74 -21.63 -55.76
C SER A 489 -57.38 -22.50 -54.55
N THR A 490 -56.83 -23.74 -54.76
CA THR A 490 -56.57 -24.71 -53.67
C THR A 490 -55.18 -25.29 -53.70
N SER A 491 -54.28 -24.85 -54.62
CA SER A 491 -52.92 -25.37 -54.69
C SER A 491 -51.92 -24.34 -55.20
N ALA A 492 -50.63 -24.61 -54.97
CA ALA A 492 -49.52 -23.89 -55.56
C ALA A 492 -48.29 -24.81 -55.59
N VAL A 493 -47.38 -24.56 -56.53
CA VAL A 493 -46.09 -25.26 -56.60
C VAL A 493 -45.02 -24.33 -56.05
N ILE A 494 -44.21 -24.83 -55.13
CA ILE A 494 -43.06 -24.17 -54.54
C ILE A 494 -41.81 -24.87 -55.04
N ASN A 495 -40.88 -24.11 -55.59
CA ASN A 495 -39.57 -24.57 -56.01
C ASN A 495 -38.47 -23.96 -55.16
N CYS A 496 -37.47 -24.74 -54.82
CA CYS A 496 -36.32 -24.36 -54.05
C CYS A 496 -35.08 -25.04 -54.65
N LYS A 497 -33.98 -24.30 -54.68
CA LYS A 497 -32.66 -24.86 -55.05
C LYS A 497 -31.75 -24.82 -53.82
N LEU A 498 -31.10 -25.91 -53.55
CA LEU A 498 -30.04 -26.04 -52.53
C LEU A 498 -28.69 -26.07 -53.26
N ASP A 499 -27.81 -25.09 -52.94
CA ASP A 499 -26.47 -25.11 -53.54
C ASP A 499 -25.65 -26.26 -52.94
N PRO A 500 -25.07 -27.15 -53.80
CA PRO A 500 -24.27 -28.28 -53.36
C PRO A 500 -23.07 -27.88 -52.50
N TYR A 501 -22.57 -26.66 -52.60
CA TYR A 501 -21.48 -26.15 -51.76
C TYR A 501 -21.84 -26.16 -50.29
N ALA A 502 -23.08 -25.83 -49.93
CA ALA A 502 -23.56 -25.82 -48.55
C ALA A 502 -24.31 -27.10 -48.18
N PHE A 503 -24.96 -27.73 -49.15
CA PHE A 503 -25.92 -28.82 -48.94
C PHE A 503 -25.61 -30.07 -49.78
N GLU A 504 -24.33 -30.41 -49.92
CA GLU A 504 -23.90 -31.59 -50.65
C GLU A 504 -24.60 -32.89 -50.15
N GLY A 505 -25.12 -33.67 -51.07
CA GLY A 505 -25.77 -34.95 -50.77
C GLY A 505 -27.17 -34.87 -50.15
N GLN A 506 -27.76 -33.67 -50.04
CA GLN A 506 -29.14 -33.54 -49.57
C GLN A 506 -30.13 -34.01 -50.63
N THR A 507 -31.04 -34.91 -50.23
CA THR A 507 -32.07 -35.51 -51.08
C THR A 507 -33.47 -34.96 -50.84
N PHE A 508 -33.64 -34.05 -49.87
CA PHE A 508 -34.91 -33.43 -49.53
C PHE A 508 -34.70 -32.00 -48.98
N ALA A 509 -35.73 -31.18 -49.19
CA ALA A 509 -35.87 -29.88 -48.51
C ALA A 509 -37.24 -29.81 -47.87
N TYR A 510 -37.33 -29.10 -46.78
CA TYR A 510 -38.58 -28.82 -46.12
C TYR A 510 -39.11 -27.43 -46.49
N ILE A 511 -40.40 -27.35 -46.75
CA ILE A 511 -41.10 -26.10 -46.97
C ILE A 511 -42.05 -25.90 -45.82
N TYR A 512 -41.73 -24.91 -45.00
CA TYR A 512 -42.64 -24.44 -43.97
C TYR A 512 -43.61 -23.40 -44.60
N TYR A 513 -44.89 -23.51 -44.31
CA TYR A 513 -45.86 -22.55 -44.86
C TYR A 513 -47.00 -22.29 -43.90
N GLY A 514 -47.71 -21.17 -44.03
CA GLY A 514 -48.81 -20.79 -43.22
C GLY A 514 -49.45 -19.46 -43.62
N LYS A 515 -50.55 -19.10 -42.99
CA LYS A 515 -51.26 -17.84 -43.24
C LYS A 515 -50.70 -16.65 -42.49
N ASN A 516 -49.84 -16.90 -41.49
CA ASN A 516 -49.19 -15.89 -40.71
C ASN A 516 -47.68 -15.94 -41.00
N LYS A 517 -47.10 -14.81 -41.41
CA LYS A 517 -45.65 -14.69 -41.71
C LYS A 517 -44.77 -15.09 -40.52
N ASN A 518 -45.22 -14.83 -39.30
CA ASN A 518 -44.42 -15.09 -38.08
C ASN A 518 -44.71 -16.48 -37.46
N ASP A 519 -45.57 -17.27 -38.11
CA ASP A 519 -45.97 -18.59 -37.60
C ASP A 519 -46.30 -19.53 -38.79
N LEU A 520 -45.23 -20.17 -39.29
CA LEU A 520 -45.30 -21.13 -40.40
C LEU A 520 -45.39 -22.55 -39.85
N THR A 521 -46.62 -22.96 -39.49
CA THR A 521 -46.88 -24.21 -38.75
C THR A 521 -47.08 -25.44 -39.63
N GLN A 522 -47.29 -25.26 -40.91
CA GLN A 522 -47.46 -26.38 -41.83
C GLN A 522 -46.12 -26.78 -42.47
N LEU A 523 -45.91 -28.06 -42.64
CA LEU A 523 -44.67 -28.62 -43.15
C LEU A 523 -44.98 -29.49 -44.37
N ALA A 524 -44.23 -29.28 -45.46
CA ALA A 524 -44.24 -30.15 -46.62
C ALA A 524 -42.79 -30.52 -47.00
N THR A 525 -42.59 -31.73 -47.44
CA THR A 525 -41.28 -32.22 -47.86
C THR A 525 -41.18 -32.19 -49.40
N ALA A 526 -40.28 -31.43 -49.92
CA ALA A 526 -39.97 -31.37 -51.32
C ALA A 526 -39.01 -32.50 -51.73
N THR A 527 -39.24 -33.10 -52.85
CA THR A 527 -38.39 -34.15 -53.42
C THR A 527 -37.35 -33.56 -54.36
N ALA A 528 -36.16 -34.14 -54.36
CA ALA A 528 -35.05 -33.67 -55.17
C ALA A 528 -35.16 -34.14 -56.64
N ASP A 529 -34.78 -33.19 -57.53
CA ASP A 529 -34.34 -33.49 -58.89
C ASP A 529 -32.98 -32.78 -59.08
N GLY A 530 -31.91 -33.53 -58.74
CA GLY A 530 -30.58 -32.96 -58.61
C GLY A 530 -30.48 -32.02 -57.38
N ASP A 531 -30.13 -30.77 -57.62
CA ASP A 531 -30.06 -29.69 -56.59
C ASP A 531 -31.36 -28.87 -56.51
N HIS A 532 -32.36 -29.22 -57.32
CA HIS A 532 -33.66 -28.58 -57.32
C HIS A 532 -34.69 -29.43 -56.55
N PHE A 533 -35.55 -28.75 -55.85
CA PHE A 533 -36.58 -29.36 -55.01
C PHE A 533 -37.92 -28.72 -55.36
N SER A 534 -38.92 -29.52 -55.58
CA SER A 534 -40.27 -29.03 -55.92
C SER A 534 -41.33 -29.73 -55.09
N ILE A 535 -42.36 -29.00 -54.73
CA ILE A 535 -43.55 -29.54 -54.05
C ILE A 535 -44.80 -28.79 -54.44
N LYS A 536 -45.84 -29.56 -54.67
CA LYS A 536 -47.20 -29.01 -54.81
C LYS A 536 -47.89 -28.98 -53.46
N LEU A 537 -48.13 -27.78 -52.95
CA LEU A 537 -49.00 -27.56 -51.81
C LEU A 537 -50.45 -27.71 -52.28
N THR A 538 -51.26 -28.45 -51.52
CA THR A 538 -52.67 -28.77 -51.78
C THR A 538 -53.56 -28.46 -50.59
N ASN A 539 -54.88 -28.44 -50.80
CA ASN A 539 -55.86 -28.17 -49.72
C ASN A 539 -55.69 -26.75 -49.14
N LEU A 540 -55.27 -25.81 -49.97
CA LEU A 540 -55.19 -24.43 -49.60
C LEU A 540 -56.60 -23.80 -49.65
N LEU A 541 -56.80 -22.72 -48.91
CA LEU A 541 -58.04 -21.93 -48.97
C LEU A 541 -58.01 -20.97 -50.13
N PRO A 542 -59.12 -20.79 -50.87
CA PRO A 542 -59.21 -19.79 -51.95
C PRO A 542 -59.02 -18.36 -51.46
N ASN A 543 -58.55 -17.48 -52.34
CA ASN A 543 -58.33 -16.05 -52.11
C ASN A 543 -57.54 -15.72 -50.86
N THR A 544 -56.63 -16.62 -50.45
CA THR A 544 -55.91 -16.58 -49.17
C THR A 544 -54.42 -16.37 -49.44
N THR A 545 -53.78 -15.45 -48.67
CA THR A 545 -52.33 -15.26 -48.72
C THR A 545 -51.63 -16.30 -47.82
N TYR A 546 -50.67 -16.99 -48.42
CA TYR A 546 -49.79 -17.92 -47.73
C TYR A 546 -48.36 -17.41 -47.78
N TYR A 547 -47.67 -17.58 -46.66
CA TYR A 547 -46.21 -17.33 -46.53
C TYR A 547 -45.50 -18.67 -46.52
N TYR A 548 -44.32 -18.74 -47.08
CA TYR A 548 -43.56 -19.98 -47.12
C TYR A 548 -42.04 -19.71 -47.00
N GLN A 549 -41.31 -20.69 -46.49
CA GLN A 549 -39.89 -20.67 -46.23
C GLN A 549 -39.31 -22.05 -46.50
N GLY A 550 -38.21 -22.10 -47.27
CA GLY A 550 -37.44 -23.33 -47.47
C GLY A 550 -36.47 -23.56 -46.34
N SER A 551 -36.24 -24.84 -45.96
CA SER A 551 -35.17 -25.19 -45.02
C SER A 551 -34.54 -26.51 -45.41
N SER A 552 -33.27 -26.68 -45.00
CA SER A 552 -32.53 -27.93 -45.14
C SER A 552 -31.49 -28.06 -44.06
N LEU A 553 -31.08 -29.33 -43.81
CA LEU A 553 -30.03 -29.66 -42.89
C LEU A 553 -28.66 -29.45 -43.55
N CYS A 554 -27.83 -28.60 -43.02
CA CYS A 554 -26.44 -28.49 -43.42
C CYS A 554 -25.57 -29.29 -42.45
N ILE A 555 -24.76 -30.25 -42.97
CA ILE A 555 -23.80 -30.99 -42.17
C ILE A 555 -22.54 -30.16 -42.04
N LEU A 556 -22.30 -29.63 -40.84
CA LEU A 556 -21.20 -28.69 -40.56
C LEU A 556 -19.88 -29.43 -40.24
N SER A 557 -19.89 -30.49 -39.43
CA SER A 557 -18.69 -31.31 -39.14
C SER A 557 -19.04 -32.63 -38.45
N PHE A 558 -18.27 -33.71 -38.73
CA PHE A 558 -18.33 -35.02 -38.00
C PHE A 558 -19.74 -35.55 -37.71
N GLY A 559 -20.71 -35.32 -38.59
CA GLY A 559 -22.09 -35.75 -38.40
C GLY A 559 -22.98 -34.84 -37.59
N TYR A 560 -22.48 -33.70 -37.13
CA TYR A 560 -23.27 -32.63 -36.56
C TYR A 560 -23.75 -31.71 -37.66
N GLY A 561 -25.06 -31.55 -37.77
CA GLY A 561 -25.70 -30.62 -38.69
C GLY A 561 -26.69 -29.72 -37.96
N ASP A 562 -26.97 -28.59 -38.57
CA ASP A 562 -27.99 -27.69 -38.09
C ASP A 562 -28.95 -27.31 -39.22
N TRP A 563 -30.14 -26.84 -38.85
CA TRP A 563 -31.18 -26.45 -39.80
C TRP A 563 -31.02 -25.01 -40.19
N PHE A 564 -30.96 -24.76 -41.50
CA PHE A 564 -30.88 -23.42 -42.03
C PHE A 564 -32.12 -23.13 -42.87
N TYR A 565 -32.50 -21.86 -42.93
CA TYR A 565 -33.76 -21.40 -43.48
C TYR A 565 -33.51 -20.29 -44.52
N SER A 566 -34.26 -20.33 -45.64
CA SER A 566 -34.28 -19.25 -46.61
C SER A 566 -34.98 -17.98 -46.10
N GLY A 567 -35.02 -16.95 -46.88
CA GLY A 567 -35.96 -15.85 -46.67
C GLY A 567 -37.42 -16.31 -46.83
N ILE A 568 -38.37 -15.59 -46.20
CA ILE A 568 -39.81 -15.88 -46.31
C ILE A 568 -40.35 -15.20 -47.56
N LYS A 569 -41.03 -15.97 -48.42
CA LYS A 569 -41.80 -15.47 -49.54
C LYS A 569 -43.33 -15.63 -49.30
N SER A 570 -44.12 -15.11 -50.19
CA SER A 570 -45.58 -15.26 -50.12
C SER A 570 -46.22 -15.39 -51.48
N PHE A 571 -47.36 -16.06 -51.57
CA PHE A 571 -48.25 -16.09 -52.70
C PHE A 571 -49.73 -15.96 -52.25
N LYS A 572 -50.60 -15.63 -53.16
CA LYS A 572 -52.05 -15.61 -52.90
C LYS A 572 -52.72 -16.59 -53.82
N THR A 573 -53.53 -17.50 -53.25
CA THR A 573 -54.37 -18.42 -54.02
C THR A 573 -55.43 -17.65 -54.81
N LEU A 574 -55.84 -18.22 -55.96
CA LEU A 574 -56.92 -17.66 -56.80
C LEU A 574 -58.26 -17.73 -56.06
N PRO A 575 -59.20 -16.85 -56.40
CA PRO A 575 -60.60 -17.02 -56.01
C PRO A 575 -61.17 -18.35 -56.53
N GLU A 576 -62.30 -18.83 -55.94
CA GLU A 576 -63.02 -19.99 -56.44
C GLU A 576 -63.53 -19.75 -57.87
#